data_ca4426d8299469e6b138ccc73f2573be
#
_entry.id   ca4426d8299469e6b138ccc73f2573be
#
_cell.length_a   1.000
_cell.length_b   1.000
_cell.length_c   1.000
_cell.angle_alpha   90.00
_cell.angle_beta   90.00
_cell.angle_gamma   90.00
#
_symmetry.space_group_name_H-M   'P 1'
#
loop_
_entity.id
_entity.type
_entity.pdbx_description
1 polymer ?
#
loop_
_entity_poly.entity_id
_entity_poly.type
_entity_poly.pdbx_seq_one_letter_code
_entity_poly.pdbx_strand_id
1 'polypeptide(L)'
;MTRSKFTFATLAPVLAAGLLALPACKPPAPAEAQPKAEATPAAESAATPEPTPEATPAPVTEAVTEPVSIDPAAPDIQAPADPAAPAQVDAKPLELPNIVASVNGEEITREQLQEIFNAAVQASGAKVEDLTPQQQLSGYTQLLQDLITDKLVSEAASSEKVSDAEVDAEIAKIRGQFPDEKMFEQQLKDAGQTPEKLKENIRSALKQQRWMQTQVKAPEVTEAEAKTFYDSNPKEFSQPETVKASHILFMVDPDATPEVVKQKEEAAKTAAARAAKGEDFTTLAKELSEEPGAAESGGDLGFFPKDRMVPEFAAVAFTQKLNDVSQPVRTQFGWHVIKVTDKKEPGNVPFTEVKEQITSFLKSSGQREAIQEVLEKLKASAKIETFLPAAG
;
A
#
# COMPACT_ATOMS: atom_id res chain seq x y z
N MET A 1 -12.47 15.72 8.71
CA MET A 1 -11.06 15.83 9.16
C MET A 1 -10.28 14.64 8.65
N THR A 2 -9.89 14.69 7.40
CA THR A 2 -9.08 13.65 6.74
C THR A 2 -7.61 14.06 6.84
N ARG A 3 -6.91 13.47 7.80
CA ARG A 3 -5.44 13.57 7.88
C ARG A 3 -4.87 12.74 6.75
N SER A 4 -4.46 13.39 5.66
CA SER A 4 -3.59 12.81 4.65
C SER A 4 -2.26 12.44 5.33
N LYS A 5 -2.07 11.16 5.57
CA LYS A 5 -0.78 10.62 6.01
C LYS A 5 0.10 10.54 4.77
N PHE A 6 0.96 11.54 4.57
CA PHE A 6 2.14 11.41 3.73
C PHE A 6 3.06 10.39 4.42
N THR A 7 2.93 9.14 4.07
CA THR A 7 3.90 8.11 4.44
C THR A 7 5.02 8.20 3.41
N PHE A 8 6.11 8.88 3.74
CA PHE A 8 7.38 8.70 3.05
C PHE A 8 7.77 7.25 3.24
N ALA A 9 7.73 6.49 2.14
CA ALA A 9 8.16 5.11 2.12
C ALA A 9 9.63 5.04 2.54
N THR A 10 9.88 4.21 3.53
CA THR A 10 11.17 3.85 4.12
C THR A 10 12.24 3.58 3.08
N LEU A 11 13.39 4.21 3.30
CA LEU A 11 14.76 3.90 2.82
C LEU A 11 14.86 2.71 1.84
N ALA A 12 14.61 2.97 0.56
CA ALA A 12 15.43 2.36 -0.46
C ALA A 12 16.77 3.13 -0.44
N PRO A 13 17.91 2.45 -0.58
CA PRO A 13 19.19 3.14 -0.52
C PRO A 13 19.21 4.27 -1.56
N VAL A 14 19.59 5.47 -1.13
CA VAL A 14 19.78 6.68 -1.96
C VAL A 14 20.89 6.46 -3.01
N LEU A 15 21.26 5.24 -3.28
CA LEU A 15 22.27 4.80 -4.23
C LEU A 15 21.92 5.01 -5.71
N ALA A 16 20.75 5.58 -6.02
CA ALA A 16 20.39 5.88 -7.40
C ALA A 16 19.37 7.04 -7.53
N ALA A 17 19.22 7.91 -6.56
CA ALA A 17 18.22 8.99 -6.58
C ALA A 17 18.47 10.08 -7.64
N GLY A 18 19.48 9.95 -8.47
CA GLY A 18 19.73 10.79 -9.64
C GLY A 18 19.36 10.14 -10.97
N LEU A 19 18.95 8.89 -11.00
CA LEU A 19 18.64 8.18 -12.24
C LEU A 19 17.30 7.46 -12.14
N LEU A 20 16.35 7.91 -12.94
CA LEU A 20 15.17 7.17 -13.38
C LEU A 20 14.15 6.85 -12.28
N ALA A 21 13.25 7.80 -12.00
CA ALA A 21 11.93 7.46 -11.49
C ALA A 21 11.20 6.63 -12.54
N LEU A 22 11.36 5.31 -12.49
CA LEU A 22 10.48 4.38 -13.19
C LEU A 22 9.10 4.46 -12.54
N PRO A 23 8.01 4.42 -13.32
CA PRO A 23 6.68 4.28 -12.75
C PRO A 23 6.66 3.02 -11.89
N ALA A 24 6.35 3.18 -10.60
CA ALA A 24 6.28 2.10 -9.64
C ALA A 24 5.30 1.04 -10.14
N CYS A 25 5.81 -0.12 -10.55
CA CYS A 25 5.01 -1.32 -10.68
C CYS A 25 4.43 -1.63 -9.29
N LYS A 26 3.12 -1.58 -9.21
CA LYS A 26 2.33 -2.01 -8.06
C LYS A 26 2.82 -3.39 -7.62
N PRO A 27 3.16 -3.61 -6.35
CA PRO A 27 3.55 -4.94 -5.88
C PRO A 27 2.39 -5.92 -6.11
N PRO A 28 2.65 -7.15 -6.54
CA PRO A 28 1.61 -8.17 -6.66
C PRO A 28 1.04 -8.46 -5.27
N ALA A 29 -0.29 -8.56 -5.20
CA ALA A 29 -1.00 -9.05 -4.04
C ALA A 29 -0.49 -10.47 -3.67
N PRO A 30 -0.52 -10.86 -2.38
CA PRO A 30 -0.06 -12.19 -1.98
C PRO A 30 -0.85 -13.26 -2.73
N ALA A 31 -0.12 -14.17 -3.36
CA ALA A 31 -0.67 -15.26 -4.14
C ALA A 31 -1.41 -16.24 -3.23
N GLU A 32 -2.72 -16.35 -3.40
CA GLU A 32 -3.48 -17.50 -2.95
C GLU A 32 -3.00 -18.74 -3.72
N ALA A 33 -2.67 -19.77 -2.98
CA ALA A 33 -2.25 -21.06 -3.52
C ALA A 33 -3.42 -21.70 -4.28
N GLN A 34 -3.34 -21.73 -5.61
CA GLN A 34 -4.23 -22.52 -6.46
C GLN A 34 -3.66 -23.93 -6.67
N PRO A 35 -4.47 -24.98 -6.62
CA PRO A 35 -4.03 -26.32 -7.00
C PRO A 35 -3.88 -26.44 -8.51
N LYS A 36 -2.79 -27.10 -8.91
CA LYS A 36 -2.39 -27.44 -10.26
C LYS A 36 -3.45 -28.28 -10.96
N ALA A 37 -3.99 -27.81 -12.06
CA ALA A 37 -4.71 -28.63 -13.03
C ALA A 37 -3.95 -28.63 -14.36
N GLU A 38 -3.90 -29.81 -14.93
CA GLU A 38 -3.15 -30.27 -16.11
C GLU A 38 -3.70 -29.69 -17.42
N ALA A 39 -2.81 -29.59 -18.39
CA ALA A 39 -3.03 -28.99 -19.72
C ALA A 39 -3.78 -29.90 -20.70
N THR A 40 -4.50 -29.34 -21.65
CA THR A 40 -4.23 -29.39 -23.10
C THR A 40 -5.37 -28.74 -23.95
N PRO A 41 -5.24 -28.56 -25.30
CA PRO A 41 -4.98 -27.23 -25.87
C PRO A 41 -6.02 -26.74 -26.93
N ALA A 42 -5.82 -25.47 -27.32
CA ALA A 42 -6.12 -24.84 -28.63
C ALA A 42 -7.57 -24.65 -29.12
N ALA A 43 -7.93 -23.42 -29.37
CA ALA A 43 -8.23 -22.80 -30.66
C ALA A 43 -8.77 -21.37 -30.47
N GLU A 44 -8.04 -20.42 -30.93
CA GLU A 44 -8.24 -19.39 -31.97
C GLU A 44 -9.57 -18.60 -32.06
N SER A 45 -9.37 -17.30 -32.18
CA SER A 45 -10.13 -16.29 -32.92
C SER A 45 -10.93 -15.22 -32.15
N ALA A 46 -10.31 -14.04 -32.17
CA ALA A 46 -10.83 -12.70 -32.50
C ALA A 46 -12.12 -12.16 -31.86
N ALA A 47 -11.99 -11.08 -31.16
CA ALA A 47 -12.51 -9.75 -31.48
C ALA A 47 -12.59 -8.85 -30.24
N THR A 48 -11.94 -7.73 -30.34
CA THR A 48 -12.02 -6.57 -29.44
C THR A 48 -13.38 -5.88 -29.63
N PRO A 49 -13.97 -5.32 -28.57
CA PRO A 49 -14.58 -4.00 -28.68
C PRO A 49 -14.07 -2.99 -27.65
N GLU A 50 -14.04 -1.74 -28.12
CA GLU A 50 -13.64 -0.51 -27.50
C GLU A 50 -14.43 -0.12 -26.23
N PRO A 51 -13.86 0.77 -25.37
CA PRO A 51 -14.50 1.22 -24.15
C PRO A 51 -15.46 2.40 -24.40
N THR A 52 -16.61 2.38 -23.74
CA THR A 52 -17.56 3.49 -23.66
C THR A 52 -17.53 4.13 -22.25
N PRO A 53 -17.85 5.43 -22.12
CA PRO A 53 -17.27 6.31 -21.13
C PRO A 53 -18.00 6.37 -19.76
N GLU A 54 -17.21 6.78 -18.83
CA GLU A 54 -17.40 7.23 -17.45
C GLU A 54 -18.71 8.01 -17.18
N ALA A 55 -19.46 7.59 -16.16
CA ALA A 55 -20.59 8.32 -15.60
C ALA A 55 -20.22 8.92 -14.23
N THR A 56 -20.29 10.24 -14.15
CA THR A 56 -20.10 11.11 -13.00
C THR A 56 -21.21 10.88 -11.95
N PRO A 57 -20.91 10.82 -10.65
CA PRO A 57 -21.95 10.77 -9.61
C PRO A 57 -22.52 12.17 -9.32
N ALA A 58 -23.84 12.25 -9.25
CA ALA A 58 -24.60 13.43 -8.87
C ALA A 58 -24.70 13.60 -7.34
N PRO A 59 -24.99 14.82 -6.85
CA PRO A 59 -24.90 15.18 -5.44
C PRO A 59 -26.11 14.72 -4.60
N VAL A 60 -25.83 14.29 -3.38
CA VAL A 60 -26.83 13.95 -2.36
C VAL A 60 -27.47 15.20 -1.77
N THR A 61 -28.78 15.32 -1.85
CA THR A 61 -29.61 16.33 -1.21
C THR A 61 -30.03 15.89 0.19
N GLU A 62 -29.91 16.82 1.13
CA GLU A 62 -30.30 16.71 2.53
C GLU A 62 -31.81 16.51 2.73
N ALA A 63 -32.18 15.66 3.68
CA ALA A 63 -33.55 15.50 4.15
C ALA A 63 -33.82 16.44 5.33
N VAL A 64 -34.84 17.27 5.14
CA VAL A 64 -35.43 18.22 6.09
C VAL A 64 -36.25 17.44 7.12
N THR A 65 -36.03 17.64 8.42
CA THR A 65 -36.91 17.28 9.50
C THR A 65 -37.55 18.53 10.11
N GLU A 66 -38.87 18.53 10.19
CA GLU A 66 -39.70 19.62 10.73
C GLU A 66 -39.69 19.73 12.27
N PRO A 67 -40.22 20.84 12.83
CA PRO A 67 -39.73 21.42 14.07
C PRO A 67 -40.51 21.03 15.30
N VAL A 68 -39.83 20.88 16.42
CA VAL A 68 -40.40 20.87 17.77
C VAL A 68 -40.35 22.27 18.34
N SER A 69 -41.56 22.84 18.65
CA SER A 69 -41.74 24.09 19.38
C SER A 69 -41.26 23.98 20.82
N ILE A 70 -40.42 24.91 21.27
CA ILE A 70 -40.20 25.21 22.69
C ILE A 70 -40.07 26.73 22.89
N ASP A 71 -40.71 27.19 23.93
CA ASP A 71 -41.03 28.52 24.42
C ASP A 71 -39.79 29.36 24.84
N PRO A 72 -39.84 30.73 24.77
CA PRO A 72 -38.67 31.60 24.81
C PRO A 72 -38.37 32.11 26.20
N ALA A 73 -37.25 31.72 26.77
CA ALA A 73 -36.53 32.52 27.78
C ALA A 73 -35.17 31.90 28.13
N ALA A 74 -34.10 32.29 27.43
CA ALA A 74 -32.75 32.27 27.98
C ALA A 74 -31.81 33.08 27.05
N PRO A 75 -30.66 33.62 27.55
CA PRO A 75 -29.99 34.77 26.98
C PRO A 75 -29.13 34.45 25.77
N ASP A 76 -28.91 35.51 24.96
CA ASP A 76 -28.05 35.55 23.78
C ASP A 76 -26.75 34.74 23.90
N ILE A 77 -26.71 33.60 23.21
CA ILE A 77 -25.46 32.95 22.85
C ILE A 77 -25.22 33.30 21.40
N GLN A 78 -24.27 34.20 21.17
CA GLN A 78 -23.76 34.51 19.83
C GLN A 78 -23.36 33.24 19.14
N ALA A 79 -23.87 33.03 17.91
CA ALA A 79 -23.44 31.98 17.00
C ALA A 79 -21.91 32.01 16.86
N PRO A 80 -21.23 30.86 16.87
CA PRO A 80 -19.83 30.83 16.54
C PRO A 80 -19.68 31.29 15.08
N ALA A 81 -18.82 32.31 14.90
CA ALA A 81 -18.43 32.82 13.62
C ALA A 81 -17.99 31.65 12.71
N ASP A 82 -18.35 31.74 11.41
CA ASP A 82 -17.81 30.90 10.35
C ASP A 82 -16.33 30.59 10.60
N PRO A 83 -15.89 29.35 10.43
CA PRO A 83 -14.46 29.07 10.46
C PRO A 83 -13.82 29.91 9.35
N ALA A 84 -13.12 30.97 9.76
CA ALA A 84 -12.34 31.81 8.88
C ALA A 84 -11.55 30.91 7.93
N ALA A 85 -11.62 31.23 6.63
CA ALA A 85 -10.72 30.70 5.63
C ALA A 85 -9.30 30.70 6.21
N PRO A 86 -8.48 29.66 5.99
CA PRO A 86 -7.12 29.64 6.54
C PRO A 86 -6.44 30.96 6.15
N ALA A 87 -6.05 31.71 7.17
CA ALA A 87 -5.33 32.96 6.98
C ALA A 87 -4.15 32.61 6.07
N GLN A 88 -4.07 33.28 4.92
CA GLN A 88 -2.85 33.35 4.14
C GLN A 88 -1.83 33.99 5.06
N VAL A 89 -1.02 33.16 5.70
CA VAL A 89 0.16 33.65 6.39
C VAL A 89 1.05 34.12 5.25
N ASP A 90 1.32 35.43 5.17
CA ASP A 90 2.38 35.97 4.33
C ASP A 90 3.71 35.43 4.87
N ALA A 91 3.96 34.15 4.60
CA ALA A 91 5.16 33.49 5.03
C ALA A 91 6.29 33.99 4.11
N LYS A 92 7.24 34.70 4.71
CA LYS A 92 8.46 35.12 4.04
C LYS A 92 9.03 33.93 3.27
N PRO A 93 9.44 34.09 1.99
CA PRO A 93 10.06 33.02 1.24
C PRO A 93 11.22 32.40 2.03
N LEU A 94 11.31 31.08 2.02
CA LEU A 94 12.39 30.36 2.69
C LEU A 94 13.73 30.67 2.01
N GLU A 95 14.58 31.44 2.71
CA GLU A 95 15.93 31.76 2.24
C GLU A 95 16.93 30.75 2.83
N LEU A 96 17.58 29.98 1.96
CA LEU A 96 18.64 29.05 2.34
C LEU A 96 20.02 29.76 2.24
N PRO A 97 20.96 29.49 3.15
CA PRO A 97 22.33 29.98 3.02
C PRO A 97 23.04 29.35 1.83
N ASN A 98 24.08 29.98 1.30
CA ASN A 98 24.82 29.46 0.14
C ASN A 98 25.46 28.08 0.42
N ILE A 99 25.96 27.89 1.64
CA ILE A 99 26.44 26.61 2.15
C ILE A 99 25.41 26.12 3.15
N VAL A 100 24.85 24.93 2.94
CA VAL A 100 23.80 24.35 3.80
C VAL A 100 24.34 23.34 4.79
N ALA A 101 25.51 22.75 4.52
CA ALA A 101 26.28 21.94 5.48
C ALA A 101 27.76 21.85 5.08
N SER A 102 28.58 21.40 6.03
CA SER A 102 29.97 20.98 5.80
C SER A 102 30.19 19.61 6.43
N VAL A 103 30.82 18.69 5.70
CA VAL A 103 31.16 17.34 6.14
C VAL A 103 32.66 17.12 5.95
N ASN A 104 33.41 16.95 7.05
CA ASN A 104 34.86 16.80 7.05
C ASN A 104 35.60 17.91 6.28
N GLY A 105 35.03 19.10 6.21
CA GLY A 105 35.58 20.26 5.49
C GLY A 105 35.13 20.38 4.04
N GLU A 106 34.38 19.43 3.51
CA GLU A 106 33.74 19.53 2.20
C GLU A 106 32.35 20.15 2.33
N GLU A 107 32.06 21.14 1.52
CA GLU A 107 30.81 21.89 1.56
C GLU A 107 29.70 21.21 0.77
N ILE A 108 28.45 21.30 1.28
CA ILE A 108 27.23 21.02 0.55
C ILE A 108 26.57 22.35 0.27
N THR A 109 26.37 22.65 -1.03
CA THR A 109 25.83 23.93 -1.44
C THR A 109 24.30 23.94 -1.50
N ARG A 110 23.74 25.14 -1.43
CA ARG A 110 22.30 25.37 -1.62
C ARG A 110 21.83 24.85 -2.97
N GLU A 111 22.61 25.08 -4.02
CA GLU A 111 22.29 24.69 -5.39
C GLU A 111 22.13 23.17 -5.49
N GLN A 112 23.04 22.40 -4.91
CA GLN A 112 22.97 20.93 -4.87
C GLN A 112 21.70 20.46 -4.15
N LEU A 113 21.39 21.05 -3.00
CA LEU A 113 20.21 20.69 -2.21
C LEU A 113 18.90 21.04 -2.93
N GLN A 114 18.86 22.24 -3.57
CA GLN A 114 17.69 22.69 -4.33
C GLN A 114 17.46 21.85 -5.59
N GLU A 115 18.50 21.46 -6.31
CA GLU A 115 18.39 20.59 -7.48
C GLU A 115 17.71 19.26 -7.13
N ILE A 116 18.18 18.62 -6.05
CA ILE A 116 17.59 17.33 -5.60
C ILE A 116 16.17 17.52 -5.09
N PHE A 117 15.92 18.61 -4.34
CA PHE A 117 14.58 18.90 -3.84
C PHE A 117 13.58 19.12 -4.97
N ASN A 118 13.95 19.94 -5.97
CA ASN A 118 13.10 20.20 -7.12
C ASN A 118 12.80 18.93 -7.91
N ALA A 119 13.81 18.08 -8.12
CA ALA A 119 13.63 16.79 -8.78
C ALA A 119 12.69 15.87 -8.00
N ALA A 120 12.83 15.80 -6.67
CA ALA A 120 11.96 14.99 -5.81
C ALA A 120 10.50 15.49 -5.82
N VAL A 121 10.29 16.81 -5.76
CA VAL A 121 8.95 17.42 -5.83
C VAL A 121 8.31 17.15 -7.20
N GLN A 122 9.07 17.33 -8.28
CA GLN A 122 8.59 17.06 -9.64
C GLN A 122 8.23 15.57 -9.83
N ALA A 123 9.03 14.65 -9.31
CA ALA A 123 8.75 13.21 -9.36
C ALA A 123 7.47 12.82 -8.60
N SER A 124 7.09 13.58 -7.58
CA SER A 124 5.82 13.38 -6.85
C SER A 124 4.59 13.96 -7.57
N GLY A 125 4.79 14.63 -8.70
CA GLY A 125 3.71 15.33 -9.43
C GLY A 125 3.26 16.64 -8.79
N ALA A 126 3.94 17.09 -7.72
CA ALA A 126 3.69 18.37 -7.05
C ALA A 126 4.54 19.50 -7.65
N LYS A 127 4.24 20.74 -7.26
CA LYS A 127 5.05 21.90 -7.59
C LYS A 127 5.60 22.51 -6.31
N VAL A 128 6.80 23.07 -6.39
CA VAL A 128 7.47 23.68 -5.22
C VAL A 128 6.66 24.87 -4.69
N GLU A 129 5.99 25.61 -5.58
CA GLU A 129 5.12 26.75 -5.24
C GLU A 129 3.86 26.37 -4.44
N ASP A 130 3.43 25.10 -4.51
CA ASP A 130 2.29 24.57 -3.75
C ASP A 130 2.65 24.18 -2.32
N LEU A 131 3.96 24.14 -1.99
CA LEU A 131 4.46 23.76 -0.68
C LEU A 131 4.63 24.98 0.24
N THR A 132 4.13 24.87 1.45
CA THR A 132 4.39 25.89 2.47
C THR A 132 5.87 25.97 2.83
N PRO A 133 6.39 27.11 3.31
CA PRO A 133 7.78 27.24 3.75
C PRO A 133 8.20 26.17 4.76
N GLN A 134 7.30 25.76 5.65
CA GLN A 134 7.57 24.71 6.62
C GLN A 134 7.70 23.33 5.97
N GLN A 135 6.87 23.01 4.97
CA GLN A 135 6.99 21.78 4.19
C GLN A 135 8.27 21.76 3.37
N GLN A 136 8.65 22.89 2.75
CA GLN A 136 9.91 23.03 2.05
C GLN A 136 11.10 22.81 3.00
N LEU A 137 11.12 23.46 4.16
CA LEU A 137 12.19 23.30 5.13
C LEU A 137 12.31 21.86 5.65
N SER A 138 11.18 21.22 5.93
CA SER A 138 11.17 19.80 6.30
C SER A 138 11.77 18.90 5.21
N GLY A 139 11.39 19.14 3.96
CA GLY A 139 11.94 18.42 2.80
C GLY A 139 13.44 18.67 2.61
N TYR A 140 13.88 19.92 2.70
CA TYR A 140 15.30 20.27 2.65
C TYR A 140 16.10 19.62 3.78
N THR A 141 15.55 19.61 5.00
CA THR A 141 16.22 18.99 6.16
C THR A 141 16.41 17.49 5.94
N GLN A 142 15.38 16.80 5.45
CA GLN A 142 15.46 15.37 5.16
C GLN A 142 16.50 15.08 4.08
N LEU A 143 16.44 15.77 2.94
CA LEU A 143 17.37 15.59 1.84
C LEU A 143 18.81 15.96 2.21
N LEU A 144 18.99 16.96 3.07
CA LEU A 144 20.32 17.31 3.55
C LEU A 144 20.92 16.18 4.41
N GLN A 145 20.13 15.52 5.26
CA GLN A 145 20.59 14.35 6.01
C GLN A 145 21.00 13.19 5.08
N ASP A 146 20.27 13.01 3.98
CA ASP A 146 20.58 12.00 2.98
C ASP A 146 21.88 12.34 2.23
N LEU A 147 22.06 13.60 1.83
CA LEU A 147 23.30 14.09 1.22
C LEU A 147 24.51 13.95 2.13
N ILE A 148 24.39 14.31 3.42
CA ILE A 148 25.44 14.13 4.41
C ILE A 148 25.81 12.65 4.52
N THR A 149 24.81 11.77 4.58
CA THR A 149 25.02 10.34 4.68
C THR A 149 25.71 9.79 3.43
N ASP A 150 25.25 10.19 2.23
CA ASP A 150 25.88 9.79 0.95
C ASP A 150 27.35 10.23 0.89
N LYS A 151 27.63 11.47 1.30
CA LYS A 151 29.00 12.01 1.32
C LYS A 151 29.91 11.22 2.26
N LEU A 152 29.43 10.89 3.47
CA LEU A 152 30.19 10.07 4.42
C LEU A 152 30.48 8.66 3.90
N VAL A 153 29.48 8.01 3.31
CA VAL A 153 29.64 6.68 2.75
C VAL A 153 30.56 6.72 1.52
N SER A 154 30.45 7.75 0.68
CA SER A 154 31.30 7.94 -0.50
C SER A 154 32.78 8.14 -0.10
N GLU A 155 33.04 8.95 0.93
CA GLU A 155 34.37 9.15 1.48
C GLU A 155 34.94 7.84 2.04
N ALA A 156 34.19 7.13 2.85
CA ALA A 156 34.58 5.84 3.41
C ALA A 156 34.87 4.78 2.33
N ALA A 157 34.08 4.80 1.24
CA ALA A 157 34.22 3.90 0.10
C ALA A 157 35.28 4.32 -0.92
N SER A 158 35.99 5.47 -0.72
CA SER A 158 36.92 6.04 -1.71
C SER A 158 38.02 5.08 -2.15
N SER A 159 38.51 4.22 -1.25
CA SER A 159 39.57 3.24 -1.51
C SER A 159 39.08 1.99 -2.28
N GLU A 160 37.76 1.78 -2.40
CA GLU A 160 37.21 0.64 -3.11
C GLU A 160 37.54 0.72 -4.62
N LYS A 161 37.87 -0.45 -5.19
CA LYS A 161 38.25 -0.53 -6.61
C LYS A 161 37.07 -1.10 -7.41
N VAL A 162 36.63 -0.36 -8.41
CA VAL A 162 35.61 -0.78 -9.38
C VAL A 162 36.18 -0.63 -10.78
N SER A 163 36.15 -1.69 -11.56
CA SER A 163 36.66 -1.69 -12.94
C SER A 163 35.65 -1.07 -13.91
N ASP A 164 36.13 -0.60 -15.07
CA ASP A 164 35.24 -0.09 -16.12
C ASP A 164 34.30 -1.16 -16.64
N ALA A 165 34.73 -2.43 -16.69
CA ALA A 165 33.86 -3.55 -17.10
C ALA A 165 32.65 -3.75 -16.15
N GLU A 166 32.81 -3.54 -14.83
CA GLU A 166 31.71 -3.62 -13.87
C GLU A 166 30.74 -2.44 -14.06
N VAL A 167 31.28 -1.25 -14.32
CA VAL A 167 30.45 -0.06 -14.61
C VAL A 167 29.67 -0.25 -15.90
N ASP A 168 30.32 -0.71 -16.98
CA ASP A 168 29.67 -0.93 -18.28
C ASP A 168 28.61 -2.05 -18.19
N ALA A 169 28.83 -3.09 -17.37
CA ALA A 169 27.86 -4.15 -17.13
C ALA A 169 26.63 -3.61 -16.40
N GLU A 170 26.79 -2.71 -15.44
CA GLU A 170 25.66 -2.11 -14.73
C GLU A 170 24.87 -1.15 -15.63
N ILE A 171 25.55 -0.36 -16.46
CA ILE A 171 24.91 0.47 -17.49
C ILE A 171 24.10 -0.40 -18.46
N ALA A 172 24.64 -1.56 -18.89
CA ALA A 172 23.94 -2.46 -19.77
C ALA A 172 22.66 -3.02 -19.15
N LYS A 173 22.64 -3.31 -17.84
CA LYS A 173 21.41 -3.72 -17.11
C LYS A 173 20.37 -2.61 -17.10
N ILE A 174 20.79 -1.37 -16.78
CA ILE A 174 19.89 -0.20 -16.78
C ILE A 174 19.31 0.00 -18.18
N ARG A 175 20.18 0.01 -19.21
CA ARG A 175 19.78 0.15 -20.62
C ARG A 175 18.80 -0.94 -21.05
N GLY A 176 18.96 -2.17 -20.59
CA GLY A 176 18.07 -3.28 -20.87
C GLY A 176 16.66 -3.17 -20.28
N GLN A 177 16.41 -2.19 -19.41
CA GLN A 177 15.08 -1.88 -18.88
C GLN A 177 14.26 -0.99 -19.83
N PHE A 178 14.91 -0.40 -20.85
CA PHE A 178 14.25 0.43 -21.85
C PHE A 178 13.92 -0.37 -23.10
N PRO A 179 12.80 -0.05 -23.76
CA PRO A 179 12.41 -0.73 -25.01
C PRO A 179 13.44 -0.55 -26.13
N ASP A 180 14.12 0.61 -26.18
CA ASP A 180 15.15 0.91 -27.17
C ASP A 180 16.17 1.95 -26.66
N GLU A 181 17.28 2.08 -27.38
CA GLU A 181 18.38 2.99 -27.07
C GLU A 181 17.94 4.46 -27.06
N LYS A 182 17.05 4.85 -27.95
CA LYS A 182 16.59 6.26 -28.05
C LYS A 182 15.82 6.69 -26.81
N MET A 183 15.00 5.79 -26.25
CA MET A 183 14.29 6.07 -25.00
C MET A 183 15.26 6.20 -23.82
N PHE A 184 16.29 5.38 -23.76
CA PHE A 184 17.34 5.50 -22.74
C PHE A 184 18.08 6.83 -22.85
N GLU A 185 18.55 7.21 -24.06
CA GLU A 185 19.25 8.48 -24.32
C GLU A 185 18.36 9.69 -24.02
N GLN A 186 17.07 9.63 -24.40
CA GLN A 186 16.11 10.68 -24.11
C GLN A 186 15.91 10.84 -22.61
N GLN A 187 15.77 9.75 -21.90
CA GLN A 187 15.61 9.78 -20.44
C GLN A 187 16.85 10.36 -19.73
N LEU A 188 18.06 10.03 -20.19
CA LEU A 188 19.27 10.63 -19.67
C LEU A 188 19.29 12.14 -19.89
N LYS A 189 18.92 12.58 -21.10
CA LYS A 189 18.87 13.99 -21.44
C LYS A 189 17.82 14.74 -20.62
N ASP A 190 16.64 14.15 -20.45
CA ASP A 190 15.54 14.74 -19.66
C ASP A 190 15.93 14.86 -18.18
N ALA A 191 16.76 13.93 -17.68
CA ALA A 191 17.35 13.97 -16.34
C ALA A 191 18.58 14.90 -16.22
N GLY A 192 18.97 15.61 -17.29
CA GLY A 192 20.16 16.48 -17.28
C GLY A 192 21.49 15.72 -17.11
N GLN A 193 21.50 14.41 -17.44
CA GLN A 193 22.65 13.54 -17.27
C GLN A 193 23.42 13.37 -18.60
N THR A 194 24.77 13.26 -18.50
CA THR A 194 25.60 12.81 -19.63
C THR A 194 26.01 11.36 -19.42
N PRO A 195 26.41 10.63 -20.49
CA PRO A 195 26.93 9.27 -20.36
C PRO A 195 28.12 9.17 -19.40
N GLU A 196 29.02 10.19 -19.40
CA GLU A 196 30.20 10.27 -18.53
C GLU A 196 29.75 10.42 -17.06
N LYS A 197 28.82 11.33 -16.78
CA LYS A 197 28.28 11.54 -15.43
C LYS A 197 27.55 10.30 -14.92
N LEU A 198 26.83 9.61 -15.81
CA LEU A 198 26.22 8.32 -15.49
C LEU A 198 27.27 7.26 -15.09
N LYS A 199 28.36 7.14 -15.86
CA LYS A 199 29.46 6.22 -15.54
C LYS A 199 30.08 6.54 -14.18
N GLU A 200 30.31 7.81 -13.89
CA GLU A 200 30.86 8.26 -12.61
C GLU A 200 29.94 7.95 -11.44
N ASN A 201 28.65 8.26 -11.58
CA ASN A 201 27.63 7.96 -10.57
C ASN A 201 27.53 6.45 -10.28
N ILE A 202 27.52 5.61 -11.32
CA ILE A 202 27.48 4.15 -11.17
C ILE A 202 28.77 3.64 -10.51
N ARG A 203 29.91 4.17 -10.87
CA ARG A 203 31.19 3.80 -10.23
C ARG A 203 31.19 4.14 -8.75
N SER A 204 30.69 5.33 -8.39
CA SER A 204 30.52 5.72 -6.99
C SER A 204 29.57 4.79 -6.25
N ALA A 205 28.40 4.53 -6.82
CA ALA A 205 27.41 3.63 -6.25
C ALA A 205 27.94 2.20 -6.01
N LEU A 206 28.69 1.65 -6.98
CA LEU A 206 29.30 0.32 -6.84
C LEU A 206 30.40 0.30 -5.76
N LYS A 207 31.19 1.38 -5.62
CA LYS A 207 32.16 1.51 -4.53
C LYS A 207 31.46 1.53 -3.16
N GLN A 208 30.43 2.36 -3.01
CA GLN A 208 29.66 2.46 -1.78
C GLN A 208 28.99 1.13 -1.42
N GLN A 209 28.39 0.46 -2.41
CA GLN A 209 27.78 -0.86 -2.21
C GLN A 209 28.81 -1.89 -1.73
N ARG A 210 29.98 -1.96 -2.39
CA ARG A 210 31.06 -2.88 -2.03
C ARG A 210 31.57 -2.62 -0.63
N TRP A 211 31.85 -1.37 -0.31
CA TRP A 211 32.26 -0.98 1.03
C TRP A 211 31.21 -1.37 2.07
N MET A 212 29.94 -1.04 1.85
CA MET A 212 28.86 -1.37 2.76
C MET A 212 28.75 -2.89 2.99
N GLN A 213 28.91 -3.70 1.95
CA GLN A 213 28.93 -5.16 2.05
C GLN A 213 30.08 -5.69 2.93
N THR A 214 31.21 -4.97 3.00
CA THR A 214 32.30 -5.34 3.90
C THR A 214 32.04 -4.94 5.36
N GLN A 215 31.24 -3.90 5.59
CA GLN A 215 30.90 -3.40 6.92
C GLN A 215 29.72 -4.13 7.55
N VAL A 216 28.74 -4.48 6.73
CA VAL A 216 27.47 -5.09 7.18
C VAL A 216 27.56 -6.60 6.99
N LYS A 217 27.66 -7.34 8.10
CA LYS A 217 27.47 -8.78 8.07
C LYS A 217 25.99 -9.05 8.15
N ALA A 218 25.44 -9.72 7.14
CA ALA A 218 24.05 -10.18 7.18
C ALA A 218 23.89 -11.11 8.40
N PRO A 219 22.92 -10.86 9.29
CA PRO A 219 22.70 -11.72 10.44
C PRO A 219 22.25 -13.11 9.99
N GLU A 220 22.86 -14.12 10.55
CA GLU A 220 22.33 -15.48 10.46
C GLU A 220 21.19 -15.60 11.47
N VAL A 221 19.99 -15.86 10.98
CA VAL A 221 18.82 -16.06 11.82
C VAL A 221 18.62 -17.57 11.99
N THR A 222 18.74 -18.02 13.22
CA THR A 222 18.52 -19.42 13.60
C THR A 222 17.01 -19.73 13.71
N GLU A 223 16.66 -21.01 13.64
CA GLU A 223 15.30 -21.45 13.90
C GLU A 223 14.81 -21.11 15.32
N ALA A 224 15.70 -21.13 16.28
CA ALA A 224 15.39 -20.77 17.67
C ALA A 224 15.00 -19.29 17.80
N GLU A 225 15.68 -18.38 17.09
CA GLU A 225 15.34 -16.95 17.06
C GLU A 225 14.00 -16.72 16.36
N ALA A 226 13.77 -17.39 15.23
CA ALA A 226 12.48 -17.33 14.54
C ALA A 226 11.33 -17.85 15.43
N LYS A 227 11.56 -18.94 16.16
CA LYS A 227 10.59 -19.47 17.12
C LYS A 227 10.34 -18.54 18.29
N THR A 228 11.39 -17.90 18.82
CA THR A 228 11.28 -16.91 19.90
C THR A 228 10.44 -15.71 19.44
N PHE A 229 10.67 -15.22 18.21
CA PHE A 229 9.87 -14.15 17.63
C PHE A 229 8.40 -14.54 17.52
N TYR A 230 8.11 -15.74 17.01
CA TYR A 230 6.76 -16.27 16.90
C TYR A 230 6.05 -16.32 18.25
N ASP A 231 6.71 -16.91 19.28
CA ASP A 231 6.14 -17.09 20.63
C ASP A 231 5.94 -15.74 21.35
N SER A 232 6.79 -14.75 21.06
CA SER A 232 6.71 -13.42 21.67
C SER A 232 5.67 -12.51 20.99
N ASN A 233 5.21 -12.84 19.78
CA ASN A 233 4.28 -12.03 18.98
C ASN A 233 3.01 -12.79 18.57
N PRO A 234 2.28 -13.44 19.52
CA PRO A 234 1.15 -14.31 19.15
C PRO A 234 0.02 -13.57 18.39
N LYS A 235 -0.12 -12.26 18.58
CA LYS A 235 -1.14 -11.45 17.89
C LYS A 235 -0.87 -11.31 16.40
N GLU A 236 0.39 -11.31 15.99
CA GLU A 236 0.78 -11.19 14.57
C GLU A 236 0.44 -12.44 13.77
N PHE A 237 0.31 -13.57 14.47
CA PHE A 237 0.05 -14.88 13.88
C PHE A 237 -1.37 -15.37 14.18
N SER A 238 -2.20 -14.56 14.84
CA SER A 238 -3.57 -14.93 15.15
C SER A 238 -4.44 -14.90 13.89
N GLN A 239 -5.22 -15.96 13.70
CA GLN A 239 -6.28 -16.02 12.70
C GLN A 239 -7.63 -15.98 13.41
N PRO A 240 -8.53 -15.11 12.97
CA PRO A 240 -9.90 -15.13 13.45
C PRO A 240 -10.61 -16.41 12.99
N GLU A 241 -11.69 -16.74 13.67
CA GLU A 241 -12.63 -17.74 13.14
C GLU A 241 -13.04 -17.35 11.71
N THR A 242 -13.00 -18.32 10.80
CA THR A 242 -13.49 -18.14 9.43
C THR A 242 -14.48 -19.24 9.06
N VAL A 243 -15.45 -18.86 8.26
CA VAL A 243 -16.50 -19.76 7.77
C VAL A 243 -16.44 -19.79 6.27
N LYS A 244 -16.51 -20.99 5.70
CA LYS A 244 -16.76 -21.18 4.25
C LYS A 244 -18.24 -21.41 4.04
N ALA A 245 -18.87 -20.59 3.21
CA ALA A 245 -20.27 -20.72 2.91
C ALA A 245 -20.59 -20.44 1.44
N SER A 246 -21.72 -20.98 1.01
CA SER A 246 -22.39 -20.58 -0.22
C SER A 246 -23.71 -19.91 0.10
N HIS A 247 -24.16 -19.00 -0.75
CA HIS A 247 -25.47 -18.35 -0.56
C HIS A 247 -26.28 -18.22 -1.86
N ILE A 248 -27.58 -18.04 -1.70
CA ILE A 248 -28.52 -17.65 -2.75
C ILE A 248 -29.08 -16.30 -2.35
N LEU A 249 -28.93 -15.28 -3.19
CA LEU A 249 -29.43 -13.94 -2.93
C LEU A 249 -30.67 -13.64 -3.81
N PHE A 250 -31.74 -13.21 -3.18
CA PHE A 250 -32.90 -12.59 -3.82
C PHE A 250 -32.84 -11.09 -3.53
N MET A 251 -32.41 -10.33 -4.51
CA MET A 251 -32.18 -8.89 -4.36
C MET A 251 -33.49 -8.15 -4.08
N VAL A 252 -33.39 -7.15 -3.21
CA VAL A 252 -34.49 -6.25 -2.88
C VAL A 252 -33.95 -4.83 -2.91
N ASP A 253 -34.42 -4.06 -3.86
CA ASP A 253 -34.07 -2.65 -3.96
C ASP A 253 -34.52 -1.87 -2.72
N PRO A 254 -33.80 -0.83 -2.30
CA PRO A 254 -34.18 -0.01 -1.14
C PRO A 254 -35.60 0.57 -1.25
N ASP A 255 -36.05 0.90 -2.46
CA ASP A 255 -37.36 1.49 -2.77
C ASP A 255 -38.40 0.45 -3.16
N ALA A 256 -38.15 -0.85 -2.94
CA ALA A 256 -39.08 -1.92 -3.29
C ALA A 256 -40.38 -1.84 -2.49
N THR A 257 -41.50 -2.08 -3.17
CA THR A 257 -42.81 -2.13 -2.48
C THR A 257 -42.91 -3.33 -1.53
N PRO A 258 -43.74 -3.26 -0.50
CA PRO A 258 -43.96 -4.38 0.44
C PRO A 258 -44.31 -5.69 -0.25
N GLU A 259 -45.03 -5.63 -1.38
CA GLU A 259 -45.41 -6.79 -2.19
C GLU A 259 -44.21 -7.45 -2.81
N VAL A 260 -43.26 -6.67 -3.37
CA VAL A 260 -42.00 -7.17 -3.94
C VAL A 260 -41.13 -7.78 -2.85
N VAL A 261 -41.01 -7.11 -1.70
CA VAL A 261 -40.26 -7.64 -0.55
C VAL A 261 -40.80 -9.01 -0.13
N LYS A 262 -42.13 -9.13 -0.02
CA LYS A 262 -42.80 -10.39 0.33
C LYS A 262 -42.61 -11.47 -0.75
N GLN A 263 -42.69 -11.10 -2.02
CA GLN A 263 -42.45 -12.04 -3.12
C GLN A 263 -41.02 -12.62 -3.07
N LYS A 264 -40.00 -11.77 -2.82
CA LYS A 264 -38.62 -12.21 -2.67
C LYS A 264 -38.39 -13.08 -1.45
N GLU A 265 -39.08 -12.77 -0.34
CA GLU A 265 -39.10 -13.61 0.86
C GLU A 265 -39.65 -15.01 0.59
N GLU A 266 -40.78 -15.14 -0.11
CA GLU A 266 -41.41 -16.43 -0.46
C GLU A 266 -40.52 -17.20 -1.45
N ALA A 267 -39.86 -16.53 -2.39
CA ALA A 267 -38.86 -17.15 -3.26
C ALA A 267 -37.68 -17.72 -2.47
N ALA A 268 -37.13 -16.95 -1.51
CA ALA A 268 -36.08 -17.41 -0.62
C ALA A 268 -36.49 -18.60 0.25
N LYS A 269 -37.74 -18.59 0.81
CA LYS A 269 -38.30 -19.74 1.55
C LYS A 269 -38.39 -20.98 0.67
N THR A 270 -38.82 -20.80 -0.58
CA THR A 270 -38.92 -21.90 -1.53
C THR A 270 -37.55 -22.50 -1.84
N ALA A 271 -36.53 -21.66 -2.09
CA ALA A 271 -35.15 -22.10 -2.31
C ALA A 271 -34.61 -22.84 -1.08
N ALA A 272 -34.79 -22.29 0.12
CA ALA A 272 -34.38 -22.94 1.38
C ALA A 272 -35.06 -24.32 1.55
N ALA A 273 -36.33 -24.44 1.24
CA ALA A 273 -37.08 -25.69 1.33
C ALA A 273 -36.60 -26.73 0.27
N ARG A 274 -36.24 -26.31 -0.95
CA ARG A 274 -35.65 -27.17 -1.99
C ARG A 274 -34.31 -27.70 -1.53
N ALA A 275 -33.44 -26.82 -1.04
CA ALA A 275 -32.11 -27.19 -0.54
C ALA A 275 -32.20 -28.11 0.70
N ALA A 276 -33.12 -27.86 1.64
CA ALA A 276 -33.34 -28.72 2.81
C ALA A 276 -33.85 -30.12 2.45
N LYS A 277 -34.51 -30.30 1.30
CA LYS A 277 -34.92 -31.59 0.76
C LYS A 277 -33.80 -32.35 0.05
N GLY A 278 -32.59 -31.80 -0.01
CA GLY A 278 -31.41 -32.42 -0.58
C GLY A 278 -31.11 -32.05 -2.02
N GLU A 279 -31.80 -31.06 -2.59
CA GLU A 279 -31.45 -30.53 -3.90
C GLU A 279 -30.07 -29.84 -3.83
N ASP A 280 -29.25 -29.99 -4.90
CA ASP A 280 -27.89 -29.48 -4.91
C ASP A 280 -27.88 -27.93 -4.78
N PHE A 281 -27.23 -27.44 -3.73
CA PHE A 281 -27.22 -26.03 -3.40
C PHE A 281 -26.52 -25.17 -4.45
N THR A 282 -25.45 -25.69 -5.06
CA THR A 282 -24.71 -24.99 -6.11
C THR A 282 -25.56 -24.83 -7.36
N THR A 283 -26.32 -25.86 -7.72
CA THR A 283 -27.28 -25.80 -8.83
C THR A 283 -28.39 -24.79 -8.55
N LEU A 284 -28.95 -24.81 -7.31
CA LEU A 284 -29.96 -23.83 -6.90
C LEU A 284 -29.42 -22.40 -6.93
N ALA A 285 -28.18 -22.18 -6.49
CA ALA A 285 -27.58 -20.86 -6.51
C ALA A 285 -27.38 -20.35 -7.95
N LYS A 286 -26.95 -21.21 -8.87
CA LYS A 286 -26.81 -20.86 -10.30
C LYS A 286 -28.17 -20.54 -10.96
N GLU A 287 -29.23 -21.25 -10.55
CA GLU A 287 -30.58 -21.10 -11.11
C GLU A 287 -31.32 -19.87 -10.55
N LEU A 288 -31.20 -19.62 -9.24
CA LEU A 288 -32.09 -18.73 -8.51
C LEU A 288 -31.43 -17.47 -7.96
N SER A 289 -30.10 -17.47 -7.78
CA SER A 289 -29.44 -16.32 -7.19
C SER A 289 -29.42 -15.15 -8.16
N GLU A 290 -29.78 -13.99 -7.67
CA GLU A 290 -29.75 -12.72 -8.42
C GLU A 290 -28.43 -11.96 -8.21
N GLU A 291 -27.47 -12.55 -7.48
CA GLU A 291 -26.16 -11.96 -7.31
C GLU A 291 -25.35 -12.01 -8.60
N PRO A 292 -24.71 -10.91 -9.00
CA PRO A 292 -23.81 -10.92 -10.16
C PRO A 292 -22.68 -11.96 -9.98
N GLY A 293 -22.50 -12.84 -10.95
CA GLY A 293 -21.48 -13.91 -10.91
C GLY A 293 -21.93 -15.22 -10.23
N ALA A 294 -23.12 -15.28 -9.65
CA ALA A 294 -23.63 -16.50 -9.00
C ALA A 294 -23.78 -17.68 -10.00
N ALA A 295 -24.06 -17.39 -11.27
CA ALA A 295 -24.11 -18.40 -12.32
C ALA A 295 -22.79 -19.15 -12.53
N GLU A 296 -21.69 -18.49 -12.26
CA GLU A 296 -20.32 -19.04 -12.38
C GLU A 296 -19.87 -19.66 -11.06
N SER A 297 -19.94 -18.90 -9.96
CA SER A 297 -19.47 -19.33 -8.64
C SER A 297 -20.36 -20.38 -7.96
N GLY A 298 -21.63 -20.48 -8.37
CA GLY A 298 -22.61 -21.30 -7.65
C GLY A 298 -22.89 -20.78 -6.24
N GLY A 299 -22.69 -19.47 -6.04
CA GLY A 299 -22.87 -18.79 -4.76
C GLY A 299 -21.75 -19.04 -3.75
N ASP A 300 -20.62 -19.67 -4.11
CA ASP A 300 -19.49 -19.93 -3.20
C ASP A 300 -18.77 -18.61 -2.85
N LEU A 301 -18.72 -18.28 -1.57
CA LEU A 301 -18.07 -17.08 -1.02
C LEU A 301 -16.63 -17.36 -0.53
N GLY A 302 -16.18 -18.64 -0.58
CA GLY A 302 -14.93 -19.03 0.03
C GLY A 302 -14.92 -18.89 1.55
N PHE A 303 -13.73 -18.86 2.16
CA PHE A 303 -13.58 -18.57 3.60
C PHE A 303 -13.59 -17.06 3.85
N PHE A 304 -14.36 -16.65 4.86
CA PHE A 304 -14.42 -15.25 5.29
C PHE A 304 -14.47 -15.13 6.82
N PRO A 305 -13.85 -14.11 7.41
CA PRO A 305 -14.01 -13.75 8.81
C PRO A 305 -15.30 -12.96 9.03
N LYS A 306 -15.74 -12.89 10.28
CA LYS A 306 -17.02 -12.32 10.67
C LYS A 306 -17.20 -10.84 10.29
N ASP A 307 -16.14 -10.07 10.33
CA ASP A 307 -16.11 -8.63 10.05
C ASP A 307 -16.17 -8.25 8.55
N ARG A 308 -16.05 -9.25 7.67
CA ARG A 308 -16.20 -9.08 6.22
C ARG A 308 -17.63 -9.15 5.72
N MET A 309 -18.57 -9.56 6.56
CA MET A 309 -19.96 -9.75 6.20
C MET A 309 -20.87 -8.79 6.96
N VAL A 310 -22.02 -8.49 6.37
CA VAL A 310 -23.05 -7.72 7.08
C VAL A 310 -23.52 -8.47 8.34
N PRO A 311 -23.85 -7.75 9.43
CA PRO A 311 -24.08 -8.37 10.75
C PRO A 311 -25.12 -9.48 10.73
N GLU A 312 -26.21 -9.32 9.99
CA GLU A 312 -27.32 -10.28 9.91
C GLU A 312 -26.88 -11.60 9.24
N PHE A 313 -26.09 -11.49 8.15
CA PHE A 313 -25.53 -12.65 7.46
C PHE A 313 -24.53 -13.38 8.37
N ALA A 314 -23.59 -12.62 8.95
CA ALA A 314 -22.55 -13.15 9.83
C ALA A 314 -23.15 -13.85 11.06
N ALA A 315 -24.21 -13.28 11.67
CA ALA A 315 -24.89 -13.88 12.82
C ALA A 315 -25.39 -15.30 12.52
N VAL A 316 -25.90 -15.54 11.31
CA VAL A 316 -26.38 -16.85 10.90
C VAL A 316 -25.23 -17.75 10.47
N ALA A 317 -24.32 -17.30 9.60
CA ALA A 317 -23.24 -18.11 9.07
C ALA A 317 -22.31 -18.68 10.17
N PHE A 318 -21.97 -17.87 11.18
CA PHE A 318 -21.08 -18.29 12.26
C PHE A 318 -21.74 -19.17 13.34
N THR A 319 -23.08 -19.14 13.46
CA THR A 319 -23.81 -19.98 14.45
C THR A 319 -24.39 -21.26 13.84
N GLN A 320 -24.57 -21.30 12.53
CA GLN A 320 -25.15 -22.44 11.83
C GLN A 320 -24.26 -23.67 11.88
N LYS A 321 -24.87 -24.88 11.91
CA LYS A 321 -24.13 -26.15 11.80
C LYS A 321 -23.63 -26.35 10.37
N LEU A 322 -22.58 -27.14 10.26
CA LEU A 322 -22.02 -27.53 8.95
C LEU A 322 -23.07 -28.27 8.11
N ASN A 323 -23.16 -27.89 6.87
CA ASN A 323 -24.05 -28.43 5.83
C ASN A 323 -25.56 -28.18 6.06
N ASP A 324 -25.94 -27.49 7.14
CA ASP A 324 -27.31 -27.03 7.27
C ASP A 324 -27.61 -25.88 6.30
N VAL A 325 -28.86 -25.75 5.91
CA VAL A 325 -29.37 -24.64 5.11
C VAL A 325 -30.16 -23.70 6.03
N SER A 326 -29.84 -22.39 5.96
CA SER A 326 -30.51 -21.40 6.80
C SER A 326 -31.96 -21.18 6.40
N GLN A 327 -32.79 -20.67 7.33
CA GLN A 327 -33.99 -19.91 6.96
C GLN A 327 -33.56 -18.63 6.20
N PRO A 328 -34.42 -18.00 5.40
CA PRO A 328 -34.12 -16.74 4.75
C PRO A 328 -33.68 -15.66 5.74
N VAL A 329 -32.54 -15.02 5.45
CA VAL A 329 -31.95 -13.95 6.26
C VAL A 329 -32.11 -12.63 5.53
N ARG A 330 -32.76 -11.65 6.16
CA ARG A 330 -32.91 -10.31 5.59
C ARG A 330 -31.65 -9.46 5.86
N THR A 331 -31.12 -8.84 4.82
CA THR A 331 -30.07 -7.83 4.89
C THR A 331 -30.46 -6.61 4.05
N GLN A 332 -29.64 -5.58 4.05
CA GLN A 332 -29.85 -4.42 3.18
C GLN A 332 -29.88 -4.77 1.67
N PHE A 333 -29.24 -5.86 1.24
CA PHE A 333 -29.18 -6.29 -0.15
C PHE A 333 -30.37 -7.12 -0.60
N GLY A 334 -31.08 -7.75 0.32
CA GLY A 334 -32.17 -8.66 0.00
C GLY A 334 -32.34 -9.80 0.99
N TRP A 335 -32.84 -10.92 0.49
CA TRP A 335 -33.04 -12.16 1.25
C TRP A 335 -31.96 -13.17 0.86
N HIS A 336 -31.26 -13.69 1.85
CA HIS A 336 -30.19 -14.68 1.65
C HIS A 336 -30.63 -16.04 2.20
N VAL A 337 -30.33 -17.10 1.46
CA VAL A 337 -30.32 -18.47 1.97
C VAL A 337 -28.87 -18.90 2.04
N ILE A 338 -28.40 -19.35 3.20
CA ILE A 338 -26.99 -19.59 3.49
C ILE A 338 -26.78 -21.06 3.78
N LYS A 339 -25.70 -21.64 3.21
CA LYS A 339 -25.23 -22.98 3.55
C LYS A 339 -23.76 -22.91 3.91
N VAL A 340 -23.45 -23.24 5.16
CA VAL A 340 -22.06 -23.30 5.66
C VAL A 340 -21.51 -24.67 5.34
N THR A 341 -20.36 -24.70 4.65
CA THR A 341 -19.71 -25.95 4.18
C THR A 341 -18.46 -26.29 4.98
N ASP A 342 -17.81 -25.30 5.61
CA ASP A 342 -16.62 -25.53 6.43
C ASP A 342 -16.46 -24.40 7.48
N LYS A 343 -15.72 -24.67 8.57
CA LYS A 343 -15.36 -23.70 9.60
C LYS A 343 -13.92 -23.94 10.03
N LYS A 344 -13.20 -22.83 10.20
CA LYS A 344 -11.88 -22.86 10.83
C LYS A 344 -11.98 -22.08 12.14
N GLU A 345 -11.68 -22.78 13.22
CA GLU A 345 -11.63 -22.19 14.55
C GLU A 345 -10.57 -21.08 14.64
N PRO A 346 -10.79 -20.07 15.51
CA PRO A 346 -9.77 -19.07 15.76
C PRO A 346 -8.52 -19.75 16.35
N GLY A 347 -7.36 -19.30 15.92
CA GLY A 347 -6.11 -19.90 16.37
C GLY A 347 -4.89 -19.11 15.88
N ASN A 348 -3.74 -19.69 16.07
CA ASN A 348 -2.52 -19.15 15.48
C ASN A 348 -2.12 -19.97 14.26
N VAL A 349 -1.62 -19.30 13.23
CA VAL A 349 -0.96 -19.96 12.10
C VAL A 349 0.19 -20.80 12.65
N PRO A 350 0.29 -22.09 12.31
CA PRO A 350 1.39 -22.93 12.80
C PRO A 350 2.76 -22.33 12.47
N PHE A 351 3.69 -22.41 13.43
CA PHE A 351 5.06 -21.90 13.22
C PHE A 351 5.71 -22.45 11.94
N THR A 352 5.45 -23.69 11.61
CA THR A 352 5.99 -24.37 10.42
C THR A 352 5.57 -23.68 9.10
N GLU A 353 4.41 -23.04 9.08
CA GLU A 353 3.90 -22.33 7.88
C GLU A 353 4.50 -20.94 7.73
N VAL A 354 4.84 -20.27 8.85
CA VAL A 354 5.35 -18.90 8.86
C VAL A 354 6.85 -18.80 9.12
N LYS A 355 7.52 -19.89 9.41
CA LYS A 355 8.95 -19.93 9.75
C LYS A 355 9.84 -19.22 8.73
N GLU A 356 9.66 -19.51 7.44
CA GLU A 356 10.46 -18.89 6.37
C GLU A 356 10.19 -17.39 6.26
N GLN A 357 8.94 -16.99 6.41
CA GLN A 357 8.55 -15.57 6.40
C GLN A 357 9.16 -14.83 7.59
N ILE A 358 9.09 -15.39 8.79
CA ILE A 358 9.71 -14.84 9.99
C ILE A 358 11.24 -14.74 9.83
N THR A 359 11.87 -15.80 9.33
CA THR A 359 13.32 -15.81 9.09
C THR A 359 13.74 -14.72 8.12
N SER A 360 13.01 -14.55 7.02
CA SER A 360 13.26 -13.48 6.04
C SER A 360 13.04 -12.09 6.62
N PHE A 361 12.00 -11.91 7.43
CA PHE A 361 11.72 -10.66 8.14
C PHE A 361 12.85 -10.30 9.10
N LEU A 362 13.27 -11.23 9.96
CA LEU A 362 14.36 -11.01 10.94
C LEU A 362 15.70 -10.73 10.26
N LYS A 363 16.03 -11.45 9.17
CA LYS A 363 17.22 -11.15 8.36
C LYS A 363 17.20 -9.74 7.81
N SER A 364 16.08 -9.33 7.21
CA SER A 364 15.93 -8.00 6.63
C SER A 364 15.96 -6.91 7.72
N SER A 365 15.36 -7.16 8.88
CA SER A 365 15.39 -6.24 10.01
C SER A 365 16.80 -6.09 10.57
N GLY A 366 17.46 -7.18 10.87
CA GLY A 366 18.82 -7.15 11.39
C GLY A 366 19.84 -6.57 10.39
N GLN A 367 19.62 -6.76 9.09
CA GLN A 367 20.44 -6.09 8.07
C GLN A 367 20.25 -4.57 8.09
N ARG A 368 18.99 -4.10 8.23
CA ARG A 368 18.72 -2.65 8.36
C ARG A 368 19.34 -2.07 9.62
N GLU A 369 19.24 -2.77 10.75
CA GLU A 369 19.86 -2.36 12.02
C GLU A 369 21.40 -2.28 11.89
N ALA A 370 22.04 -3.28 11.27
CA ALA A 370 23.46 -3.28 11.04
C ALA A 370 23.92 -2.13 10.12
N ILE A 371 23.15 -1.82 9.08
CA ILE A 371 23.38 -0.64 8.22
C ILE A 371 23.26 0.64 9.06
N GLN A 372 22.20 0.78 9.84
CA GLN A 372 21.99 1.95 10.70
C GLN A 372 23.17 2.15 11.66
N GLU A 373 23.64 1.09 12.31
CA GLU A 373 24.78 1.14 13.21
C GLU A 373 26.07 1.62 12.51
N VAL A 374 26.32 1.14 11.28
CA VAL A 374 27.47 1.60 10.48
C VAL A 374 27.35 3.09 10.17
N LEU A 375 26.15 3.54 9.75
CA LEU A 375 25.93 4.96 9.41
C LEU A 375 26.04 5.86 10.65
N GLU A 376 25.57 5.43 11.81
CA GLU A 376 25.72 6.18 13.07
C GLU A 376 27.19 6.29 13.49
N LYS A 377 27.99 5.22 13.35
CA LYS A 377 29.42 5.25 13.60
C LYS A 377 30.13 6.23 12.65
N LEU A 378 29.78 6.26 11.37
CA LEU A 378 30.31 7.23 10.43
C LEU A 378 29.98 8.66 10.85
N LYS A 379 28.70 8.93 11.17
CA LYS A 379 28.26 10.25 11.62
C LYS A 379 28.96 10.70 12.91
N ALA A 380 29.12 9.80 13.87
CA ALA A 380 29.79 10.08 15.13
C ALA A 380 31.29 10.38 14.99
N SER A 381 31.95 9.84 13.97
CA SER A 381 33.37 10.07 13.72
C SER A 381 33.66 11.27 12.80
N ALA A 382 32.65 11.83 12.14
CA ALA A 382 32.77 12.90 11.18
C ALA A 382 32.56 14.28 11.83
N LYS A 383 33.20 15.30 11.26
CA LYS A 383 32.91 16.69 11.58
C LYS A 383 31.79 17.18 10.67
N ILE A 384 30.55 17.27 11.21
CA ILE A 384 29.36 17.71 10.49
C ILE A 384 28.89 19.03 11.07
N GLU A 385 28.75 20.05 10.21
CA GLU A 385 28.18 21.34 10.54
C GLU A 385 27.00 21.62 9.61
N THR A 386 25.84 22.00 10.13
CA THR A 386 24.62 22.28 9.34
C THR A 386 24.20 23.72 9.55
N PHE A 387 23.77 24.38 8.47
CA PHE A 387 23.46 25.80 8.43
C PHE A 387 22.02 26.12 8.00
N LEU A 388 21.17 25.11 7.91
CA LEU A 388 19.74 25.34 7.61
C LEU A 388 19.08 26.16 8.74
N PRO A 389 18.08 27.03 8.41
CA PRO A 389 17.29 27.72 9.40
C PRO A 389 16.66 26.71 10.38
N ALA A 390 16.58 27.08 11.67
CA ALA A 390 15.82 26.27 12.62
C ALA A 390 14.35 26.22 12.20
N ALA A 391 13.74 25.05 12.34
CA ALA A 391 12.30 24.93 12.20
C ALA A 391 11.66 25.75 13.33
N GLY A 392 10.99 26.86 12.97
CA GLY A 392 10.28 27.75 13.88
C GLY A 392 9.03 27.13 14.49
#